data_5e6a0d6620d0d5a151b3d70733bd6a01
#
_entry.id   5e6a0d6620d0d5a151b3d70733bd6a01
#
_cell.length_a   1.000
_cell.length_b   1.000
_cell.length_c   1.000
_cell.angle_alpha   90.00
_cell.angle_beta   90.00
_cell.angle_gamma   90.00
#
_symmetry.space_group_name_H-M   'P 1'
#
loop_
_entity.id
_entity.type
_entity.pdbx_description
1 polymer ?
#
loop_
_entity_poly.entity_id
_entity_poly.type
_entity_poly.pdbx_seq_one_letter_code
_entity_poly.pdbx_strand_id
1 'polypeptide(L)'
;MSTGLSTAFITLFEAEVKQAYQGESVLNNSVRMRTNVQGSTVKFPKIGKGVSQIRTPQTDVVPLNTDFSTVTATMSDFIAAEYSDIFDQSKVNFDERQELAAVVGKAIARREDQIIIDVMEAASPGATIANTVVTSGSAGASDLNIGKIIAAKKAMDAANVPPTDRHAVVH
;
A
#
# COMPACT_ATOMS: atom_id res chain seq x y z
N MET A 1 -27.57 -51.54 -23.04
CA MET A 1 -26.38 -50.73 -22.78
C MET A 1 -26.82 -49.61 -21.83
N SER A 2 -26.21 -49.53 -20.67
CA SER A 2 -26.59 -48.53 -19.66
C SER A 2 -26.04 -47.16 -20.07
N THR A 3 -26.91 -46.25 -20.45
CA THR A 3 -26.63 -44.87 -20.80
C THR A 3 -26.24 -44.01 -19.56
N GLY A 4 -26.33 -44.55 -18.35
CA GLY A 4 -26.01 -43.85 -17.11
C GLY A 4 -24.52 -43.75 -16.81
N LEU A 5 -23.69 -44.59 -17.43
CA LEU A 5 -22.23 -44.58 -17.19
C LEU A 5 -21.52 -43.44 -17.93
N SER A 6 -22.06 -42.97 -19.05
CA SER A 6 -21.43 -41.90 -19.82
C SER A 6 -21.51 -40.52 -19.14
N THR A 7 -22.56 -40.31 -18.33
CA THR A 7 -22.72 -39.06 -17.55
C THR A 7 -21.82 -39.03 -16.30
N ALA A 8 -21.44 -40.20 -15.77
CA ALA A 8 -20.55 -40.27 -14.62
C ALA A 8 -19.07 -39.95 -14.97
N PHE A 9 -18.71 -40.08 -16.26
CA PHE A 9 -17.35 -39.77 -16.74
C PHE A 9 -17.15 -38.30 -17.15
N ILE A 10 -18.21 -37.52 -17.24
CA ILE A 10 -18.14 -36.13 -17.76
C ILE A 10 -17.70 -35.15 -16.70
N THR A 11 -17.64 -35.51 -15.43
CA THR A 11 -17.31 -34.62 -14.33
C THR A 11 -16.11 -35.11 -13.49
N LEU A 12 -15.03 -35.50 -14.17
CA LEU A 12 -13.75 -35.51 -13.52
C LEU A 12 -13.21 -34.08 -13.53
N PHE A 13 -13.54 -33.32 -12.52
CA PHE A 13 -12.90 -32.02 -12.29
C PHE A 13 -11.41 -32.26 -12.01
N GLU A 14 -10.56 -31.44 -12.64
CA GLU A 14 -9.16 -31.41 -12.27
C GLU A 14 -9.03 -31.13 -10.77
N ALA A 15 -8.15 -31.88 -10.11
CA ALA A 15 -7.93 -31.71 -8.66
C ALA A 15 -7.22 -30.39 -8.33
N GLU A 16 -6.76 -29.65 -9.33
CA GLU A 16 -6.09 -28.38 -9.19
C GLU A 16 -6.99 -27.23 -9.63
N VAL A 17 -7.33 -26.37 -8.70
CA VAL A 17 -8.02 -25.10 -9.00
C VAL A 17 -6.99 -24.05 -9.37
N LYS A 18 -7.06 -23.54 -10.59
CA LYS A 18 -6.27 -22.39 -11.01
C LYS A 18 -6.92 -21.11 -10.48
N GLN A 19 -6.42 -20.60 -9.38
CA GLN A 19 -6.81 -19.29 -8.91
C GLN A 19 -6.37 -18.20 -9.89
N ALA A 20 -7.24 -17.20 -10.09
CA ALA A 20 -6.84 -15.99 -10.80
C ALA A 20 -5.67 -15.31 -10.05
N TYR A 21 -4.74 -14.73 -10.80
CA TYR A 21 -3.66 -13.96 -10.20
C TYR A 21 -4.24 -12.83 -9.35
N GLN A 22 -3.90 -12.84 -8.08
CA GLN A 22 -4.34 -11.82 -7.13
C GLN A 22 -3.10 -11.27 -6.43
N GLY A 23 -3.01 -9.94 -6.38
CA GLY A 23 -1.91 -9.27 -5.69
C GLY A 23 -1.96 -9.55 -4.19
N GLU A 24 -0.79 -9.77 -3.63
CA GLU A 24 -0.55 -9.72 -2.19
C GLU A 24 -0.22 -8.28 -1.79
N SER A 25 -0.30 -7.96 -0.48
CA SER A 25 0.08 -6.63 0.00
C SER A 25 1.57 -6.37 -0.26
N VAL A 26 1.85 -5.29 -0.98
CA VAL A 26 3.21 -4.85 -1.34
C VAL A 26 3.62 -3.62 -0.55
N LEU A 27 2.66 -2.76 -0.18
CA LEU A 27 2.91 -1.47 0.43
C LEU A 27 3.06 -1.52 1.95
N ASN A 28 2.73 -2.63 2.57
CA ASN A 28 2.73 -2.79 4.02
C ASN A 28 4.11 -2.49 4.66
N ASN A 29 5.19 -2.85 3.96
CA ASN A 29 6.57 -2.59 4.41
C ASN A 29 7.04 -1.16 4.18
N SER A 30 6.31 -0.35 3.41
CA SER A 30 6.66 1.04 3.10
C SER A 30 6.09 2.05 4.09
N VAL A 31 5.21 1.62 4.98
CA VAL A 31 4.52 2.47 5.95
C VAL A 31 4.84 2.09 7.38
N ARG A 32 4.76 3.07 8.28
CA ARG A 32 4.95 2.82 9.71
C ARG A 32 3.73 2.14 10.31
N MET A 33 3.88 0.89 10.69
CA MET A 33 2.82 0.10 11.32
C MET A 33 2.82 0.25 12.84
N ARG A 34 1.65 0.18 13.44
CA ARG A 34 1.43 0.05 14.87
C ARG A 34 0.42 -1.06 15.13
N THR A 35 0.86 -2.10 15.80
CA THR A 35 0.04 -3.24 16.21
C THR A 35 -0.48 -3.07 17.65
N ASN A 36 -1.45 -3.88 18.05
CA ASN A 36 -2.04 -3.91 19.39
C ASN A 36 -2.61 -2.57 19.85
N VAL A 37 -3.33 -1.90 18.95
CA VAL A 37 -4.00 -0.65 19.28
C VAL A 37 -5.30 -0.94 20.04
N GLN A 38 -5.49 -0.22 21.16
CA GLN A 38 -6.74 -0.22 21.92
C GLN A 38 -7.46 1.12 21.69
N GLY A 39 -8.74 1.06 21.33
CA GLY A 39 -9.55 2.24 21.04
C GLY A 39 -9.71 2.52 19.55
N SER A 40 -10.50 3.50 19.19
CA SER A 40 -10.89 3.85 17.82
C SER A 40 -9.90 4.77 17.10
N THR A 41 -8.96 5.38 17.80
CA THR A 41 -8.02 6.35 17.25
C THR A 41 -6.61 6.18 17.81
N VAL A 42 -5.61 6.43 16.97
CA VAL A 42 -4.19 6.42 17.34
C VAL A 42 -3.57 7.76 17.00
N LYS A 43 -2.78 8.32 17.92
CA LYS A 43 -2.02 9.54 17.69
C LYS A 43 -0.55 9.22 17.48
N PHE A 44 -0.01 9.70 16.37
CA PHE A 44 1.42 9.63 16.07
C PHE A 44 2.07 10.99 16.34
N PRO A 45 2.99 11.10 17.31
CA PRO A 45 3.68 12.35 17.57
C PRO A 45 4.66 12.67 16.44
N LYS A 46 4.72 13.94 16.06
CA LYS A 46 5.64 14.48 15.07
C LYS A 46 6.37 15.68 15.69
N ILE A 47 7.68 15.72 15.50
CA ILE A 47 8.53 16.82 15.94
C ILE A 47 8.98 17.60 14.71
N GLY A 48 8.89 18.93 14.78
CA GLY A 48 9.31 19.85 13.74
C GLY A 48 10.83 19.86 13.53
N LYS A 49 11.24 20.54 12.47
CA LYS A 49 12.67 20.75 12.16
C LYS A 49 13.22 21.92 12.98
N GLY A 50 14.43 21.78 13.48
CA GLY A 50 15.17 22.87 14.09
C GLY A 50 16.41 23.20 13.29
N VAL A 51 16.83 24.47 13.29
CA VAL A 51 18.05 24.95 12.65
C VAL A 51 18.94 25.60 13.72
N SER A 52 20.20 25.20 13.79
CA SER A 52 21.16 25.80 14.70
C SER A 52 21.45 27.25 14.34
N GLN A 53 21.61 28.10 15.35
CA GLN A 53 21.96 29.50 15.20
C GLN A 53 23.42 29.75 15.57
N ILE A 54 24.02 30.80 15.03
CA ILE A 54 25.36 31.23 15.37
C ILE A 54 25.33 31.83 16.77
N ARG A 55 26.19 31.32 17.65
CA ARG A 55 26.37 31.86 18.99
C ARG A 55 27.15 33.18 18.93
N THR A 56 26.57 34.23 19.50
CA THR A 56 27.30 35.47 19.80
C THR A 56 27.86 35.38 21.21
N PRO A 57 29.17 35.70 21.42
CA PRO A 57 29.74 35.75 22.77
C PRO A 57 28.98 36.72 23.67
N GLN A 58 28.82 36.38 24.96
CA GLN A 58 28.17 37.20 25.99
C GLN A 58 26.69 37.52 25.76
N THR A 59 25.97 36.72 24.92
CA THR A 59 24.53 36.80 24.79
C THR A 59 23.84 35.55 25.31
N ASP A 60 22.58 35.69 25.73
CA ASP A 60 21.75 34.57 26.16
C ASP A 60 21.54 33.53 25.03
N VAL A 61 21.37 32.28 25.44
CA VAL A 61 21.09 31.18 24.50
C VAL A 61 19.62 31.27 24.06
N VAL A 62 19.40 31.42 22.77
CA VAL A 62 18.06 31.37 22.19
C VAL A 62 17.64 29.91 22.01
N PRO A 63 16.56 29.46 22.65
CA PRO A 63 16.07 28.09 22.52
C PRO A 63 15.54 27.84 21.12
N LEU A 64 15.69 26.59 20.65
CA LEU A 64 15.35 26.18 19.29
C LEU A 64 13.85 26.18 18.97
N ASN A 65 13.00 26.18 20.00
CA ASN A 65 11.51 26.21 19.90
C ASN A 65 10.97 25.27 18.80
N THR A 66 11.28 23.98 18.92
CA THR A 66 10.74 22.98 17.98
C THR A 66 9.26 22.75 18.19
N ASP A 67 8.48 22.81 17.09
CA ASP A 67 7.05 22.54 17.12
C ASP A 67 6.77 21.04 17.33
N PHE A 68 5.85 20.74 18.23
CA PHE A 68 5.32 19.40 18.43
C PHE A 68 3.91 19.32 17.85
N SER A 69 3.67 18.36 17.01
CA SER A 69 2.36 18.10 16.41
C SER A 69 1.99 16.63 16.52
N THR A 70 0.71 16.32 16.35
CA THR A 70 0.24 14.95 16.33
C THR A 70 -0.58 14.70 15.08
N VAL A 71 -0.37 13.55 14.46
CA VAL A 71 -1.22 13.04 13.37
C VAL A 71 -2.12 11.96 13.97
N THR A 72 -3.43 12.10 13.78
CA THR A 72 -4.42 11.13 14.27
C THR A 72 -4.83 10.20 13.14
N ALA A 73 -4.73 8.90 13.38
CA ALA A 73 -5.29 7.87 12.52
C ALA A 73 -6.55 7.29 13.19
N THR A 74 -7.62 7.14 12.42
CA THR A 74 -8.88 6.53 12.87
C THR A 74 -8.97 5.11 12.33
N MET A 75 -9.39 4.19 13.18
CA MET A 75 -9.59 2.79 12.77
C MET A 75 -10.90 2.65 12.00
N SER A 76 -10.88 1.81 10.98
CA SER A 76 -12.05 1.39 10.22
C SER A 76 -12.06 -0.12 10.11
N ASP A 77 -13.21 -0.73 10.29
CA ASP A 77 -13.37 -2.17 10.26
C ASP A 77 -13.70 -2.62 8.82
N PHE A 78 -12.97 -3.61 8.35
CA PHE A 78 -13.22 -4.22 7.06
C PHE A 78 -13.49 -5.71 7.24
N ILE A 79 -14.43 -6.23 6.49
CA ILE A 79 -14.78 -7.65 6.48
C ILE A 79 -14.72 -8.15 5.05
N ALA A 80 -14.15 -9.33 4.87
CA ALA A 80 -14.28 -10.13 3.67
C ALA A 80 -14.81 -11.50 4.08
N ALA A 81 -15.92 -11.91 3.51
CA ALA A 81 -16.57 -13.18 3.83
C ALA A 81 -17.05 -13.85 2.54
N GLU A 82 -16.92 -15.18 2.50
CA GLU A 82 -17.44 -16.02 1.43
C GLU A 82 -18.21 -17.18 2.05
N TYR A 83 -19.25 -17.64 1.38
CA TYR A 83 -20.05 -18.76 1.83
C TYR A 83 -19.68 -20.02 1.04
N SER A 84 -19.54 -21.16 1.75
CA SER A 84 -19.38 -22.47 1.15
C SER A 84 -20.52 -23.36 1.61
N ASP A 85 -21.18 -24.04 0.66
CA ASP A 85 -22.24 -24.99 0.96
C ASP A 85 -21.63 -26.38 1.19
N ILE A 86 -22.07 -27.02 2.29
CA ILE A 86 -21.62 -28.39 2.65
C ILE A 86 -21.98 -29.40 1.56
N PHE A 87 -23.12 -29.23 0.90
CA PHE A 87 -23.55 -30.13 -0.17
C PHE A 87 -22.73 -29.97 -1.45
N ASP A 88 -22.31 -28.75 -1.76
CA ASP A 88 -21.46 -28.51 -2.92
C ASP A 88 -20.02 -28.95 -2.65
N GLN A 89 -19.52 -28.79 -1.44
CA GLN A 89 -18.21 -29.28 -1.02
C GLN A 89 -18.04 -30.81 -1.21
N SER A 90 -19.13 -31.58 -1.06
CA SER A 90 -19.12 -33.03 -1.29
C SER A 90 -19.08 -33.42 -2.77
N LYS A 91 -19.35 -32.49 -3.69
CA LYS A 91 -19.41 -32.74 -5.15
C LYS A 91 -18.11 -32.34 -5.86
N VAL A 92 -17.29 -31.51 -5.22
CA VAL A 92 -16.00 -31.06 -5.78
C VAL A 92 -14.87 -31.94 -5.31
N ASN A 93 -13.82 -32.06 -6.12
CA ASN A 93 -12.66 -32.92 -5.85
C ASN A 93 -11.45 -32.13 -5.31
N PHE A 94 -11.67 -30.95 -4.76
CA PHE A 94 -10.64 -30.11 -4.15
C PHE A 94 -11.17 -29.50 -2.84
N ASP A 95 -10.25 -29.00 -2.01
CA ASP A 95 -10.62 -28.32 -0.75
C ASP A 95 -11.06 -26.88 -1.03
N GLU A 96 -12.35 -26.70 -1.28
CA GLU A 96 -12.97 -25.40 -1.55
C GLU A 96 -12.72 -24.39 -0.42
N ARG A 97 -12.71 -24.82 0.84
CA ARG A 97 -12.51 -23.93 1.99
C ARG A 97 -11.13 -23.31 2.02
N GLN A 98 -10.11 -24.11 1.68
CA GLN A 98 -8.73 -23.62 1.62
C GLN A 98 -8.56 -22.59 0.51
N GLU A 99 -9.15 -22.85 -0.65
CA GLU A 99 -9.11 -21.93 -1.79
C GLU A 99 -9.85 -20.62 -1.50
N LEU A 100 -11.05 -20.69 -0.93
CA LEU A 100 -11.80 -19.50 -0.53
C LEU A 100 -11.10 -18.71 0.57
N ALA A 101 -10.47 -19.37 1.55
CA ALA A 101 -9.68 -18.70 2.58
C ALA A 101 -8.50 -17.91 1.96
N ALA A 102 -7.84 -18.47 0.96
CA ALA A 102 -6.77 -17.76 0.24
C ALA A 102 -7.28 -16.55 -0.53
N VAL A 103 -8.44 -16.65 -1.18
CA VAL A 103 -9.10 -15.53 -1.89
C VAL A 103 -9.48 -14.40 -0.91
N VAL A 104 -10.08 -14.75 0.22
CA VAL A 104 -10.46 -13.80 1.27
C VAL A 104 -9.24 -13.10 1.86
N GLY A 105 -8.16 -13.85 2.16
CA GLY A 105 -6.91 -13.28 2.65
C GLY A 105 -6.30 -12.27 1.68
N LYS A 106 -6.25 -12.60 0.39
CA LYS A 106 -5.75 -11.70 -0.65
C LYS A 106 -6.67 -10.48 -0.87
N ALA A 107 -7.98 -10.62 -0.68
CA ALA A 107 -8.91 -9.50 -0.75
C ALA A 107 -8.66 -8.46 0.36
N ILE A 108 -8.39 -8.91 1.59
CA ILE A 108 -8.02 -8.04 2.70
C ILE A 108 -6.69 -7.34 2.43
N ALA A 109 -5.68 -8.08 1.96
CA ALA A 109 -4.37 -7.51 1.62
C ALA A 109 -4.46 -6.40 0.55
N ARG A 110 -5.24 -6.60 -0.51
CA ARG A 110 -5.50 -5.56 -1.51
C ARG A 110 -6.22 -4.34 -0.93
N ARG A 111 -7.12 -4.56 0.05
CA ARG A 111 -7.79 -3.45 0.70
C ARG A 111 -6.83 -2.61 1.55
N GLU A 112 -5.88 -3.24 2.22
CA GLU A 112 -4.81 -2.53 2.96
C GLU A 112 -4.00 -1.65 2.01
N ASP A 113 -3.52 -2.18 0.89
CA ASP A 113 -2.78 -1.42 -0.11
C ASP A 113 -3.60 -0.26 -0.68
N GLN A 114 -4.89 -0.49 -0.97
CA GLN A 114 -5.79 0.54 -1.47
C GLN A 114 -5.95 1.70 -0.47
N ILE A 115 -6.07 1.42 0.82
CA ILE A 115 -6.15 2.46 1.85
C ILE A 115 -4.89 3.30 1.89
N ILE A 116 -3.71 2.67 1.76
CA ILE A 116 -2.44 3.38 1.73
C ILE A 116 -2.38 4.33 0.51
N ILE A 117 -2.79 3.84 -0.66
CA ILE A 117 -2.83 4.65 -1.90
C ILE A 117 -3.83 5.80 -1.76
N ASP A 118 -5.05 5.53 -1.28
CA ASP A 118 -6.09 6.53 -1.11
C ASP A 118 -5.63 7.67 -0.17
N VAL A 119 -4.95 7.33 0.92
CA VAL A 119 -4.39 8.31 1.87
C VAL A 119 -3.24 9.09 1.23
N MET A 120 -2.38 8.45 0.44
CA MET A 120 -1.30 9.13 -0.28
C MET A 120 -1.84 10.09 -1.34
N GLU A 121 -2.90 9.72 -2.05
CA GLU A 121 -3.55 10.56 -3.05
C GLU A 121 -4.28 11.75 -2.41
N ALA A 122 -4.95 11.53 -1.28
CA ALA A 122 -5.62 12.58 -0.52
C ALA A 122 -4.65 13.55 0.18
N ALA A 123 -3.40 13.12 0.42
CA ALA A 123 -2.38 13.95 1.03
C ALA A 123 -1.94 15.07 0.06
N SER A 124 -1.74 16.27 0.59
CA SER A 124 -1.17 17.35 -0.23
C SER A 124 0.26 16.98 -0.63
N PRO A 125 0.58 16.87 -1.93
CA PRO A 125 1.92 16.50 -2.37
C PRO A 125 2.93 17.58 -1.98
N GLY A 126 4.06 17.17 -1.45
CA GLY A 126 5.19 18.07 -1.16
C GLY A 126 5.82 18.66 -2.43
N ALA A 127 5.73 17.94 -3.54
CA ALA A 127 6.12 18.39 -4.88
C ALA A 127 5.36 17.59 -5.95
N THR A 128 4.96 18.25 -7.01
CA THR A 128 4.36 17.63 -8.19
C THR A 128 5.33 17.71 -9.35
N ILE A 129 5.61 16.59 -9.98
CA ILE A 129 6.45 16.54 -11.18
C ILE A 129 5.57 16.65 -12.42
N ALA A 130 5.81 17.67 -13.23
CA ALA A 130 5.02 17.88 -14.44
C ALA A 130 5.16 16.68 -15.40
N ASN A 131 4.07 16.35 -16.09
CA ASN A 131 4.06 15.26 -17.08
C ASN A 131 4.93 15.55 -18.32
N THR A 132 5.32 16.82 -18.51
CA THR A 132 6.18 17.29 -19.59
C THR A 132 7.68 17.13 -19.34
N VAL A 133 8.09 16.66 -18.13
CA VAL A 133 9.49 16.44 -17.83
C VAL A 133 10.02 15.26 -18.61
N VAL A 134 11.01 15.49 -19.45
CA VAL A 134 11.72 14.50 -20.25
C VAL A 134 13.23 14.62 -20.06
N THR A 135 13.96 13.54 -20.30
CA THR A 135 15.43 13.53 -20.19
C THR A 135 16.08 14.21 -21.41
N SER A 136 15.46 14.07 -22.59
CA SER A 136 15.92 14.64 -23.87
C SER A 136 14.74 14.69 -24.84
N GLY A 137 14.72 15.68 -25.73
CA GLY A 137 13.70 15.81 -26.78
C GLY A 137 12.66 16.88 -26.51
N SER A 138 11.60 16.90 -27.29
CA SER A 138 10.53 17.90 -27.21
C SER A 138 9.72 17.76 -25.92
N ALA A 139 9.46 18.88 -25.28
CA ALA A 139 8.56 18.96 -24.14
C ALA A 139 7.13 18.60 -24.60
N GLY A 140 6.65 17.45 -24.21
CA GLY A 140 5.28 16.97 -24.42
C GLY A 140 4.85 16.08 -23.28
N ALA A 141 3.56 15.82 -23.16
CA ALA A 141 3.08 14.85 -22.19
C ALA A 141 3.72 13.49 -22.47
N SER A 142 4.31 12.89 -21.47
CA SER A 142 5.00 11.61 -21.57
C SER A 142 4.68 10.73 -20.38
N ASP A 143 4.72 9.44 -20.60
CA ASP A 143 4.62 8.44 -19.55
C ASP A 143 5.80 8.51 -18.58
N LEU A 144 5.85 7.59 -17.61
CA LEU A 144 6.96 7.52 -16.68
C LEU A 144 8.30 7.35 -17.43
N ASN A 145 9.22 8.25 -17.18
CA ASN A 145 10.56 8.23 -17.78
C ASN A 145 11.64 8.53 -16.73
N ILE A 146 12.91 8.30 -17.10
CA ILE A 146 14.05 8.52 -16.21
C ILE A 146 14.13 9.98 -15.75
N GLY A 147 13.78 10.95 -16.61
CA GLY A 147 13.78 12.37 -16.27
C GLY A 147 12.82 12.69 -15.10
N LYS A 148 11.65 12.08 -15.08
CA LYS A 148 10.69 12.22 -13.96
C LYS A 148 11.21 11.60 -12.66
N ILE A 149 11.88 10.46 -12.73
CA ILE A 149 12.50 9.81 -11.57
C ILE A 149 13.61 10.69 -11.00
N ILE A 150 14.46 11.26 -11.87
CA ILE A 150 15.54 12.20 -11.45
C ILE A 150 14.93 13.46 -10.83
N ALA A 151 13.86 14.01 -11.42
CA ALA A 151 13.18 15.18 -10.89
C ALA A 151 12.55 14.91 -9.52
N ALA A 152 11.91 13.75 -9.34
CA ALA A 152 11.36 13.32 -8.06
C ALA A 152 12.47 13.16 -7.00
N LYS A 153 13.59 12.53 -7.35
CA LYS A 153 14.74 12.41 -6.46
C LYS A 153 15.27 13.80 -6.06
N LYS A 154 15.43 14.72 -7.01
CA LYS A 154 15.87 16.08 -6.76
C LYS A 154 14.93 16.83 -5.81
N ALA A 155 13.61 16.67 -5.98
CA ALA A 155 12.63 17.28 -5.10
C ALA A 155 12.73 16.76 -3.66
N MET A 156 12.92 15.45 -3.48
CA MET A 156 13.13 14.84 -2.17
C MET A 156 14.44 15.29 -1.52
N ASP A 157 15.52 15.38 -2.30
CA ASP A 157 16.83 15.86 -1.80
C ASP A 157 16.74 17.33 -1.37
N ALA A 158 16.06 18.18 -2.13
CA ALA A 158 15.83 19.57 -1.78
C ALA A 158 14.97 19.73 -0.49
N ALA A 159 14.09 18.78 -0.22
CA ALA A 159 13.29 18.73 1.00
C ALA A 159 14.03 18.08 2.19
N ASN A 160 15.31 17.73 2.05
CA ASN A 160 16.11 17.01 3.05
C ASN A 160 15.51 15.68 3.49
N VAL A 161 14.84 14.96 2.59
CA VAL A 161 14.38 13.60 2.86
C VAL A 161 15.57 12.65 2.87
N PRO A 162 15.74 11.80 3.90
CA PRO A 162 16.86 10.84 3.93
C PRO A 162 16.90 9.98 2.66
N PRO A 163 18.09 9.60 2.17
CA PRO A 163 18.22 8.79 0.95
C PRO A 163 17.83 7.32 1.14
N THR A 164 17.73 6.88 2.40
CA THR A 164 17.31 5.54 2.79
C THR A 164 15.80 5.46 2.85
N ASP A 165 15.25 4.28 2.60
CA ASP A 165 13.82 3.96 2.72
C ASP A 165 12.90 4.83 1.85
N ARG A 166 13.36 5.15 0.64
CA ARG A 166 12.53 5.82 -0.37
C ARG A 166 11.81 4.75 -1.19
N HIS A 167 10.50 4.84 -1.23
CA HIS A 167 9.65 3.92 -1.97
C HIS A 167 9.00 4.63 -3.14
N ALA A 168 8.80 3.91 -4.23
CA ALA A 168 8.07 4.39 -5.40
C ALA A 168 6.95 3.39 -5.72
N VAL A 169 5.74 3.91 -5.90
CA VAL A 169 4.59 3.13 -6.35
C VAL A 169 4.33 3.49 -7.80
N VAL A 170 4.32 2.50 -8.66
CA VAL A 170 4.12 2.67 -10.11
C VAL A 170 3.00 1.74 -10.53
N HIS A 171 2.11 2.26 -11.36
CA HIS A 171 1.01 1.49 -11.93
C HIS A 171 1.22 1.34 -13.44
#